data_9b75665b2fddb9f85826c4341f9edcc8
#
_entry.id   9b75665b2fddb9f85826c4341f9edcc8
#
_cell.length_a   1.000
_cell.length_b   1.000
_cell.length_c   1.000
_cell.angle_alpha   90.00
_cell.angle_beta   90.00
_cell.angle_gamma   90.00
#
_symmetry.space_group_name_H-M   'P 1'
#
loop_
_entity.id
_entity.type
_entity.pdbx_description
1 polymer ?
#
loop_
_entity_poly.entity_id
_entity_poly.type
_entity_poly.pdbx_seq_one_letter_code
_entity_poly.pdbx_strand_id
1 'polypeptide(L)'
;MQAEICKTDIPHMLEISDVVHEGKSQKSFFFNHPMECKPGQFVMVWLPDIDEKPMAVAYHSKKEFAFTSQSIGVFTNALDKLKKGNKLGIRGPYGNSFSTKANACVVAGGVGLSSVSTLIDALKNPSVIYGA
;
A
#
# COMPACT_ATOMS: atom_id res chain seq x y z
N MET A 1 1.00 -15.36 16.92
CA MET A 1 -0.12 -15.68 16.01
C MET A 1 -0.40 -14.46 15.17
N GLN A 2 -0.30 -14.59 13.89
CA GLN A 2 -0.61 -13.49 12.99
C GLN A 2 -2.12 -13.29 12.95
N ALA A 3 -2.58 -12.06 13.17
CA ALA A 3 -3.95 -11.72 12.87
C ALA A 3 -4.12 -11.77 11.35
N GLU A 4 -4.85 -12.74 10.86
CA GLU A 4 -5.19 -12.79 9.44
C GLU A 4 -6.26 -11.75 9.16
N ILE A 5 -5.83 -10.58 8.72
CA ILE A 5 -6.70 -9.45 8.37
C ILE A 5 -7.78 -9.88 7.36
N CYS A 6 -7.44 -10.84 6.48
CA CYS A 6 -8.33 -11.30 5.43
C CYS A 6 -9.47 -12.25 5.87
N LYS A 7 -9.44 -12.78 7.08
CA LYS A 7 -10.47 -13.73 7.55
C LYS A 7 -11.75 -13.07 8.06
N THR A 8 -11.70 -11.80 8.36
CA THR A 8 -12.85 -11.04 8.79
C THR A 8 -12.95 -9.77 7.97
N ASP A 9 -14.12 -9.39 7.52
CA ASP A 9 -14.32 -8.12 6.83
C ASP A 9 -14.32 -6.91 7.77
N ILE A 10 -13.93 -7.12 9.02
CA ILE A 10 -13.82 -6.06 10.02
C ILE A 10 -12.44 -5.42 9.92
N PRO A 11 -12.34 -4.09 9.77
CA PRO A 11 -11.06 -3.41 9.77
C PRO A 11 -10.32 -3.59 11.10
N HIS A 12 -9.03 -3.88 11.03
CA HIS A 12 -8.14 -3.85 12.18
C HIS A 12 -7.55 -2.46 12.33
N MET A 13 -7.71 -1.86 13.50
CA MET A 13 -7.10 -0.55 13.78
C MET A 13 -5.62 -0.72 14.02
N LEU A 14 -4.81 -0.25 13.07
CA LEU A 14 -3.37 -0.33 13.12
C LEU A 14 -2.75 1.06 13.30
N GLU A 15 -1.72 1.13 14.12
CA GLU A 15 -0.96 2.35 14.35
C GLU A 15 0.04 2.58 13.22
N ILE A 16 0.10 3.80 12.71
CA ILE A 16 1.12 4.21 11.75
C ILE A 16 2.47 4.24 12.47
N SER A 17 3.37 3.36 12.03
CA SER A 17 4.71 3.24 12.61
C SER A 17 5.71 4.25 12.06
N ASP A 18 5.50 4.68 10.81
CA ASP A 18 6.32 5.70 10.16
C ASP A 18 5.58 6.33 8.99
N VAL A 19 5.97 7.55 8.63
CA VAL A 19 5.48 8.28 7.45
C VAL A 19 6.66 8.81 6.68
N VAL A 20 6.78 8.40 5.41
CA VAL A 20 7.87 8.82 4.54
C VAL A 20 7.34 9.72 3.43
N HIS A 21 7.95 10.89 3.27
CA HIS A 21 7.65 11.80 2.17
C HIS A 21 8.32 11.30 0.89
N GLU A 22 7.53 10.91 -0.10
CA GLU A 22 8.02 10.42 -1.39
C GLU A 22 8.10 11.54 -2.44
N GLY A 23 7.45 12.67 -2.18
CA GLY A 23 7.39 13.81 -3.08
C GLY A 23 6.57 14.93 -2.47
N LYS A 24 6.23 15.94 -3.29
CA LYS A 24 5.48 17.12 -2.80
C LYS A 24 4.11 16.78 -2.24
N SER A 25 3.43 15.82 -2.83
CA SER A 25 2.06 15.44 -2.45
C SER A 25 1.89 13.95 -2.21
N GLN A 26 2.99 13.20 -2.10
CA GLN A 26 2.99 11.75 -1.92
C GLN A 26 3.65 11.37 -0.62
N LYS A 27 2.99 10.48 0.12
CA LYS A 27 3.50 9.91 1.37
C LYS A 27 3.28 8.41 1.40
N SER A 28 4.24 7.69 1.94
CA SER A 28 4.12 6.27 2.29
C SER A 28 3.88 6.12 3.78
N PHE A 29 2.87 5.32 4.11
CA PHE A 29 2.47 5.04 5.48
C PHE A 29 2.86 3.60 5.82
N PHE A 30 3.68 3.43 6.84
CA PHE A 30 4.19 2.14 7.30
C PHE A 30 3.45 1.67 8.55
N PHE A 31 3.28 0.36 8.65
CA PHE A 31 2.64 -0.32 9.77
C PHE A 31 3.50 -1.50 10.21
N ASN A 32 3.83 -1.57 11.50
CA ASN A 32 4.53 -2.70 12.10
C ASN A 32 3.59 -3.89 12.25
N HIS A 33 3.15 -4.41 11.12
CA HIS A 33 2.24 -5.55 11.03
C HIS A 33 2.64 -6.41 9.84
N PRO A 34 2.82 -7.74 10.03
CA PRO A 34 3.17 -8.61 8.92
C PRO A 34 2.03 -8.67 7.90
N MET A 35 2.41 -8.70 6.64
CA MET A 35 1.48 -8.78 5.53
C MET A 35 1.98 -9.80 4.50
N GLU A 36 1.20 -10.85 4.25
CA GLU A 36 1.41 -11.70 3.09
C GLU A 36 0.54 -11.19 1.95
N CYS A 37 1.20 -10.71 0.92
CA CYS A 37 0.54 -10.05 -0.21
C CYS A 37 1.16 -10.52 -1.51
N LYS A 38 0.31 -10.78 -2.50
CA LYS A 38 0.76 -11.06 -3.87
C LYS A 38 0.84 -9.76 -4.67
N PRO A 39 1.74 -9.68 -5.65
CA PRO A 39 1.89 -8.48 -6.48
C PRO A 39 0.56 -8.03 -7.10
N GLY A 40 0.20 -6.77 -6.93
CA GLY A 40 -1.02 -6.18 -7.45
C GLY A 40 -2.20 -6.18 -6.49
N GLN A 41 -2.09 -6.84 -5.34
CA GLN A 41 -3.13 -6.79 -4.32
C GLN A 41 -3.16 -5.45 -3.59
N PHE A 42 -4.30 -5.15 -2.99
CA PHE A 42 -4.57 -3.91 -2.27
C PHE A 42 -5.19 -4.17 -0.91
N VAL A 43 -5.15 -3.18 -0.06
CA VAL A 43 -5.88 -3.15 1.21
C VAL A 43 -6.96 -2.08 1.16
N MET A 44 -8.04 -2.28 1.90
CA MET A 44 -9.01 -1.23 2.17
C MET A 44 -8.51 -0.46 3.39
N VAL A 45 -8.38 0.83 3.22
CA VAL A 45 -7.93 1.77 4.26
C VAL A 45 -9.12 2.59 4.72
N TRP A 46 -9.48 2.44 5.99
CA TRP A 46 -10.58 3.15 6.61
C TRP A 46 -10.07 4.24 7.53
N LEU A 47 -10.49 5.46 7.26
CA LEU A 47 -10.30 6.60 8.14
C LEU A 47 -11.65 6.93 8.78
N PRO A 48 -11.83 6.64 10.08
CA PRO A 48 -13.11 6.90 10.77
C PRO A 48 -13.64 8.31 10.52
N ASP A 49 -14.94 8.40 10.36
CA ASP A 49 -15.70 9.64 10.10
C ASP A 49 -15.46 10.28 8.72
N ILE A 50 -14.58 9.72 7.91
CA ILE A 50 -14.26 10.25 6.58
C ILE A 50 -14.73 9.28 5.48
N ASP A 51 -14.01 8.16 5.27
CA ASP A 51 -14.32 7.20 4.22
C ASP A 51 -13.43 5.95 4.32
N GLU A 52 -13.68 4.98 3.45
CA GLU A 52 -12.83 3.83 3.21
C GLU A 52 -12.48 3.75 1.73
N LYS A 53 -11.20 3.64 1.41
CA LYS A 53 -10.71 3.58 0.03
C LYS A 53 -9.68 2.47 -0.16
N PRO A 54 -9.61 1.88 -1.36
CA PRO A 54 -8.57 0.90 -1.69
C PRO A 54 -7.22 1.59 -1.91
N MET A 55 -6.18 0.99 -1.34
CA MET A 55 -4.78 1.42 -1.51
C MET A 55 -3.93 0.21 -1.89
N ALA A 56 -3.21 0.31 -2.99
CA ALA A 56 -2.29 -0.74 -3.38
C ALA A 56 -1.21 -0.93 -2.32
N VAL A 57 -0.87 -2.19 -2.03
CA VAL A 57 0.25 -2.50 -1.15
C VAL A 57 1.54 -2.18 -1.89
N ALA A 58 2.27 -1.19 -1.42
CA ALA A 58 3.51 -0.73 -2.03
C ALA A 58 4.74 -1.50 -1.55
N TYR A 59 4.70 -1.99 -0.33
CA TYR A 59 5.77 -2.76 0.30
C TYR A 59 5.18 -3.72 1.33
N HIS A 60 5.74 -4.92 1.44
CA HIS A 60 5.38 -5.87 2.48
C HIS A 60 6.55 -6.76 2.87
N SER A 61 6.53 -7.20 4.11
CA SER A 61 7.48 -8.16 4.65
C SER A 61 6.83 -8.96 5.78
N LYS A 62 7.62 -9.83 6.42
CA LYS A 62 7.18 -10.56 7.62
C LYS A 62 7.06 -9.68 8.86
N LYS A 63 7.45 -8.40 8.78
CA LYS A 63 7.47 -7.47 9.92
C LYS A 63 6.56 -6.27 9.72
N GLU A 64 6.44 -5.79 8.49
CA GLU A 64 5.74 -4.55 8.21
C GLU A 64 5.18 -4.52 6.78
N PHE A 65 4.27 -3.59 6.54
CA PHE A 65 3.81 -3.25 5.20
C PHE A 65 3.60 -1.75 5.07
N ALA A 66 3.47 -1.29 3.84
CA ALA A 66 3.19 0.10 3.55
C ALA A 66 2.28 0.27 2.33
N PHE A 67 1.56 1.37 2.30
CA PHE A 67 0.92 1.89 1.11
C PHE A 67 1.35 3.34 0.87
N THR A 68 1.27 3.79 -0.38
CA THR A 68 1.57 5.17 -0.75
C THR A 68 0.28 5.88 -1.18
N SER A 69 0.10 7.09 -0.71
CA SER A 69 -1.05 7.93 -1.06
C SER A 69 -0.59 9.25 -1.66
N GLN A 70 -1.33 9.72 -2.65
CA GLN A 70 -1.17 11.07 -3.20
C GLN A 70 -2.36 11.93 -2.77
N SER A 71 -2.06 13.12 -2.26
CA SER A 71 -3.07 14.07 -1.78
C SER A 71 -3.77 14.73 -2.97
N ILE A 72 -4.96 14.23 -3.32
CA ILE A 72 -5.74 14.69 -4.49
C ILE A 72 -7.23 14.92 -4.24
N GLY A 73 -7.75 14.49 -3.11
CA GLY A 73 -9.18 14.59 -2.79
C GLY A 73 -9.44 14.55 -1.29
N VAL A 74 -10.70 14.53 -0.88
CA VAL A 74 -11.10 14.62 0.52
C VAL A 74 -10.44 13.56 1.39
N PHE A 75 -10.53 12.30 0.98
CA PHE A 75 -9.94 11.18 1.74
C PHE A 75 -8.41 11.25 1.80
N THR A 76 -7.76 11.43 0.66
CA THR A 76 -6.30 11.47 0.57
C THR A 76 -5.71 12.72 1.22
N ASN A 77 -6.41 13.84 1.19
CA ASN A 77 -6.03 15.04 1.94
C ASN A 77 -6.12 14.82 3.44
N ALA A 78 -7.12 14.08 3.91
CA ALA A 78 -7.24 13.71 5.31
C ALA A 78 -6.11 12.74 5.73
N LEU A 79 -5.76 11.75 4.88
CA LEU A 79 -4.60 10.88 5.10
C LEU A 79 -3.31 11.67 5.22
N ASP A 80 -3.12 12.68 4.36
CA ASP A 80 -1.90 13.48 4.33
C ASP A 80 -1.61 14.21 5.64
N LYS A 81 -2.63 14.46 6.44
CA LYS A 81 -2.50 15.10 7.77
C LYS A 81 -2.10 14.13 8.88
N LEU A 82 -2.17 12.84 8.64
CA LEU A 82 -1.85 11.82 9.64
C LEU A 82 -0.34 11.72 9.85
N LYS A 83 0.01 11.35 11.07
CA LYS A 83 1.40 11.22 11.54
C LYS A 83 1.61 9.86 12.18
N LYS A 84 2.87 9.51 12.39
CA LYS A 84 3.26 8.39 13.24
C LYS A 84 2.48 8.43 14.56
N GLY A 85 1.92 7.30 14.96
CA GLY A 85 1.09 7.15 16.15
C GLY A 85 -0.41 7.26 15.92
N ASN A 86 -0.85 7.88 14.81
CA ASN A 86 -2.25 7.85 14.43
C ASN A 86 -2.66 6.44 13.96
N LYS A 87 -3.95 6.14 13.98
CA LYS A 87 -4.48 4.82 13.62
C LYS A 87 -5.36 4.89 12.40
N LEU A 88 -5.26 3.83 11.58
CA LEU A 88 -6.13 3.58 10.44
C LEU A 88 -6.71 2.17 10.53
N GLY A 89 -7.94 2.02 10.07
CA GLY A 89 -8.53 0.70 9.89
C GLY A 89 -8.01 0.06 8.61
N ILE A 90 -7.49 -1.15 8.70
CA ILE A 90 -6.96 -1.91 7.57
C ILE A 90 -7.68 -3.24 7.47
N ARG A 91 -8.12 -3.60 6.27
CA ARG A 91 -8.62 -4.93 5.94
C ARG A 91 -8.12 -5.37 4.57
N GLY A 92 -7.96 -6.65 4.38
CA GLY A 92 -7.38 -7.26 3.18
C GLY A 92 -6.17 -8.14 3.53
N PRO A 93 -5.29 -8.46 2.58
CA PRO A 93 -5.28 -7.98 1.20
C PRO A 93 -6.37 -8.58 0.30
N TYR A 94 -6.72 -7.85 -0.75
CA TYR A 94 -7.73 -8.23 -1.73
C TYR A 94 -7.17 -8.15 -3.15
N GLY A 95 -7.89 -8.76 -4.08
CA GLY A 95 -7.60 -8.67 -5.50
C GLY A 95 -6.75 -9.82 -6.02
N ASN A 96 -6.63 -9.86 -7.35
CA ASN A 96 -5.86 -10.88 -8.06
C ASN A 96 -4.40 -10.45 -8.17
N SER A 97 -3.52 -11.43 -8.32
CA SER A 97 -2.10 -11.18 -8.53
C SER A 97 -1.78 -10.96 -10.01
N PHE A 98 -0.80 -10.12 -10.27
CA PHE A 98 -0.14 -10.08 -11.57
C PHE A 98 0.61 -11.40 -11.84
N SER A 99 0.75 -11.73 -13.12
CA SER A 99 1.63 -12.80 -13.56
C SER A 99 3.11 -12.37 -13.42
N THR A 100 3.92 -13.23 -12.80
CA THR A 100 5.35 -12.96 -12.56
C THR A 100 6.22 -13.65 -13.61
N LYS A 101 6.18 -13.17 -14.84
CA LYS A 101 7.01 -13.69 -15.94
C LYS A 101 8.40 -13.05 -15.93
N ALA A 102 9.43 -13.85 -16.27
CA ALA A 102 10.78 -13.33 -16.42
C ALA A 102 10.86 -12.35 -17.59
N ASN A 103 11.79 -11.40 -17.51
CA ASN A 103 12.06 -10.37 -18.54
C ASN A 103 10.83 -9.52 -18.90
N ALA A 104 9.94 -9.31 -17.95
CA ALA A 104 8.80 -8.42 -18.14
C ALA A 104 9.23 -6.95 -18.15
N CYS A 105 8.51 -6.12 -18.87
CA CYS A 105 8.67 -4.68 -18.85
C CYS A 105 7.52 -4.06 -18.04
N VAL A 106 7.87 -3.28 -17.03
CA VAL A 106 6.93 -2.55 -16.17
C VAL A 106 7.01 -1.07 -16.49
N VAL A 107 5.86 -0.49 -16.83
CA VAL A 107 5.76 0.95 -17.10
C VAL A 107 4.89 1.58 -16.02
N ALA A 108 5.41 2.60 -15.36
CA ALA A 108 4.70 3.29 -14.28
C ALA A 108 4.86 4.80 -14.38
N GLY A 109 3.83 5.53 -13.98
CA GLY A 109 3.83 6.99 -13.93
C GLY A 109 3.36 7.50 -12.57
N GLY A 110 4.08 8.49 -12.02
CA GLY A 110 3.72 9.13 -10.75
C GLY A 110 3.51 8.14 -9.61
N VAL A 111 2.42 8.30 -8.86
CA VAL A 111 2.06 7.41 -7.74
C VAL A 111 1.73 5.98 -8.20
N GLY A 112 1.48 5.76 -9.49
CA GLY A 112 1.27 4.42 -10.04
C GLY A 112 2.44 3.46 -9.83
N LEU A 113 3.64 3.97 -9.59
CA LEU A 113 4.80 3.14 -9.23
C LEU A 113 4.53 2.33 -7.95
N SER A 114 3.84 2.90 -6.98
CA SER A 114 3.51 2.19 -5.74
C SER A 114 2.61 0.97 -5.97
N SER A 115 1.76 1.01 -6.99
CA SER A 115 0.87 -0.09 -7.35
C SER A 115 1.58 -1.29 -7.98
N VAL A 116 2.78 -1.09 -8.53
CA VAL A 116 3.57 -2.12 -9.20
C VAL A 116 4.91 -2.41 -8.51
N SER A 117 5.21 -1.73 -7.41
CA SER A 117 6.49 -1.92 -6.69
C SER A 117 6.67 -3.36 -6.21
N THR A 118 5.64 -3.95 -5.63
CA THR A 118 5.70 -5.36 -5.20
C THR A 118 5.84 -6.34 -6.37
N LEU A 119 5.31 -5.99 -7.55
CA LEU A 119 5.52 -6.76 -8.77
C LEU A 119 6.98 -6.68 -9.22
N ILE A 120 7.56 -5.48 -9.22
CA ILE A 120 8.97 -5.28 -9.60
C ILE A 120 9.89 -6.11 -8.70
N ASP A 121 9.63 -6.12 -7.40
CA ASP A 121 10.40 -6.90 -6.44
C ASP A 121 10.27 -8.42 -6.65
N ALA A 122 9.11 -8.87 -7.13
CA ALA A 122 8.83 -10.28 -7.37
C ALA A 122 9.33 -10.78 -8.75
N LEU A 123 9.57 -9.89 -9.69
CA LEU A 123 9.98 -10.24 -11.04
C LEU A 123 11.46 -10.58 -11.11
N LYS A 124 11.77 -11.55 -11.96
CA LYS A 124 13.15 -11.88 -12.33
C LYS A 124 13.57 -11.04 -13.55
N ASN A 125 14.60 -10.23 -13.38
CA ASN A 125 15.19 -9.44 -14.46
C ASN A 125 14.22 -8.46 -15.15
N PRO A 126 13.44 -7.66 -14.40
CA PRO A 126 12.50 -6.73 -15.02
C PRO A 126 13.19 -5.54 -15.67
N SER A 127 12.58 -5.03 -16.73
CA SER A 127 12.86 -3.68 -17.24
C SER A 127 11.79 -2.74 -16.67
N VAL A 128 12.21 -1.59 -16.14
CA VAL A 128 11.28 -0.62 -15.55
C VAL A 128 11.42 0.72 -16.28
N ILE A 129 10.30 1.23 -16.76
CA ILE A 129 10.19 2.57 -17.33
C ILE A 129 9.33 3.40 -16.40
N TYR A 130 9.91 4.47 -15.87
CA TYR A 130 9.22 5.34 -14.93
C TYR A 130 9.22 6.79 -15.41
N GLY A 131 8.03 7.41 -15.34
CA GLY A 131 7.83 8.83 -15.59
C GLY A 131 7.25 9.53 -14.37
N ALA A 132 7.75 10.68 -14.07
CA ALA A 132 7.23 11.49 -12.96
C ALA A 132 5.91 12.17 -13.34
#